data_cc26a5d7d51048c5e9c1209c52d195dd
#
_entry.id   cc26a5d7d51048c5e9c1209c52d195dd
#
_cell.length_a   1.000
_cell.length_b   1.000
_cell.length_c   1.000
_cell.angle_alpha   90.00
_cell.angle_beta   90.00
_cell.angle_gamma   90.00
#
_symmetry.space_group_name_H-M   'P 1'
#
loop_
_entity.id
_entity.type
_entity.pdbx_description
1 polymer ?
#
loop_
_entity_poly.entity_id
_entity_poly.type
_entity_poly.pdbx_seq_one_letter_code
_entity_poly.pdbx_strand_id
1 'polypeptide(L)' 'MNELSCHCITCSDEAVTMRVQQVDEGRGLALCEDAAGRRSSVEIALVDPVTVGDELLVHAGTAIGRTP' A
#
# COMPACT_ATOMS: atom_id res chain seq x y z
N MET A 1 -19.62 18.10 -12.89
CA MET A 1 -19.13 17.51 -12.62
C MET A 1 -18.88 17.04 -12.22
N ASN A 2 -18.96 17.23 -12.46
CA ASN A 2 -18.41 16.54 -12.15
C ASN A 2 -18.13 15.98 -11.81
N GLU A 3 -18.24 16.15 -12.02
CA GLU A 3 -17.77 15.50 -11.76
C GLU A 3 -17.35 14.90 -11.49
N LEU A 4 -17.41 15.21 -11.80
CA LEU A 4 -16.84 14.48 -11.53
C LEU A 4 -16.58 13.91 -11.16
N SER A 5 -16.73 14.12 -11.20
CA SER A 5 -16.31 13.39 -10.87
C SER A 5 -16.05 12.76 -10.42
N CYS A 6 -16.14 12.93 -10.55
CA CYS A 6 -15.79 12.30 -10.14
C CYS A 6 -15.63 11.84 -9.64
N HIS A 7 -15.64 12.01 -9.58
CA HIS A 7 -15.45 11.51 -8.98
C HIS A 7 -15.27 10.67 -8.66
N CYS A 8 -15.84 10.61 -8.96
CA CYS A 8 -15.58 9.58 -8.44
C CYS A 8 -14.43 8.89 -8.41
N ILE A 9 -14.03 9.02 -8.81
CA ILE A 9 -12.70 8.74 -8.79
C ILE A 9 -12.06 8.78 -7.49
N THR A 10 -12.54 9.55 -6.69
CA THR A 10 -11.97 9.74 -5.43
C THR A 10 -11.86 8.51 -4.60
N CYS A 11 -12.68 7.56 -4.82
CA CYS A 11 -12.62 6.35 -4.04
C CYS A 11 -11.31 5.63 -4.19
N SER A 12 -10.68 5.78 -5.32
CA SER A 12 -9.46 5.06 -5.57
C SER A 12 -8.28 5.68 -4.84
N ASP A 13 -8.48 6.83 -4.24
CA ASP A 13 -7.39 7.50 -3.54
C ASP A 13 -7.31 7.13 -2.07
N GLU A 14 -8.17 6.28 -1.60
CA GLU A 14 -8.13 5.91 -0.20
C GLU A 14 -6.99 4.96 0.09
N ALA A 15 -6.36 5.15 1.25
CA ALA A 15 -5.33 4.24 1.69
C ALA A 15 -5.96 2.91 2.07
N VAL A 16 -5.27 1.82 1.77
CA VAL A 16 -5.73 0.49 2.14
C VAL A 16 -4.68 -0.18 2.99
N THR A 17 -5.13 -1.05 3.87
CA THR A 17 -4.23 -1.84 4.71
C THR A 17 -3.78 -3.06 3.94
N MET A 18 -2.48 -3.30 3.91
CA MET A 18 -1.92 -4.48 3.27
C MET A 18 -0.90 -5.12 4.19
N ARG A 19 -0.73 -6.42 4.06
CA ARG A 19 0.23 -7.16 4.88
C ARG A 19 1.44 -7.54 4.04
N VAL A 20 2.62 -7.33 4.62
CA VAL A 20 3.87 -7.62 3.93
C VAL A 20 4.08 -9.11 3.84
N GLN A 21 4.30 -9.61 2.64
CA GLN A 21 4.57 -11.02 2.38
C GLN A 21 6.04 -11.27 2.13
N GLN A 22 6.72 -10.31 1.52
CA GLN A 22 8.12 -10.46 1.18
C GLN A 22 8.74 -9.08 1.05
N VAL A 23 9.99 -8.92 1.47
CA VAL A 23 10.67 -7.64 1.43
C VAL A 23 11.87 -7.74 0.50
N ASP A 24 12.03 -6.73 -0.37
CA ASP A 24 13.19 -6.61 -1.24
C ASP A 24 13.87 -5.30 -0.88
N GLU A 25 14.77 -5.37 0.08
CA GLU A 25 15.41 -4.17 0.61
C GLU A 25 16.28 -3.48 -0.43
N GLY A 26 16.87 -4.26 -1.30
CA GLY A 26 17.74 -3.68 -2.32
C GLY A 26 17.00 -2.79 -3.29
N ARG A 27 15.70 -3.02 -3.47
CA ARG A 27 14.89 -2.21 -4.37
C ARG A 27 13.96 -1.26 -3.64
N GLY A 28 13.90 -1.33 -2.31
CA GLY A 28 12.98 -0.52 -1.55
C GLY A 28 11.53 -0.89 -1.79
N LEU A 29 11.26 -2.17 -2.05
CA LEU A 29 9.93 -2.66 -2.37
C LEU A 29 9.55 -3.80 -1.44
N ALA A 30 8.26 -4.01 -1.27
CA ALA A 30 7.75 -5.18 -0.57
C ALA A 30 6.55 -5.72 -1.34
N LEU A 31 6.43 -7.04 -1.34
CA LEU A 31 5.23 -7.67 -1.88
C LEU A 31 4.21 -7.70 -0.77
N CYS A 32 3.07 -7.08 -1.00
CA CYS A 32 2.03 -6.96 0.01
C CYS A 32 0.73 -7.54 -0.51
N GLU A 33 -0.10 -7.99 0.43
CA GLU A 33 -1.38 -8.62 0.09
C GLU A 33 -2.49 -7.88 0.82
N ASP A 34 -3.57 -7.58 0.11
CA ASP A 34 -4.71 -6.90 0.73
C ASP A 34 -5.71 -7.91 1.28
N ALA A 35 -6.81 -7.42 1.85
CA ALA A 35 -7.80 -8.28 2.48
C ALA A 35 -8.50 -9.20 1.49
N ALA A 36 -8.48 -8.85 0.22
CA ALA A 36 -9.09 -9.67 -0.81
C ALA A 36 -8.12 -10.71 -1.36
N GLY A 37 -6.89 -10.74 -0.85
CA GLY A 37 -5.90 -11.71 -1.30
C GLY A 37 -5.12 -11.27 -2.52
N ARG A 38 -5.29 -10.02 -2.95
CA ARG A 38 -4.55 -9.51 -4.09
C ARG A 38 -3.19 -9.02 -3.65
N ARG A 39 -2.19 -9.29 -4.46
CA ARG A 39 -0.82 -8.94 -4.13
C ARG A 39 -0.29 -7.91 -5.09
N SER A 40 0.54 -7.03 -4.58
CA SER A 40 1.20 -6.05 -5.43
C SER A 40 2.50 -5.61 -4.78
N SER A 41 3.40 -5.07 -5.60
CA SER A 41 4.64 -4.49 -5.12
C SER A 41 4.35 -3.10 -4.60
N VAL A 42 4.89 -2.80 -3.42
CA VAL A 42 4.63 -1.54 -2.73
C VAL A 42 5.98 -0.90 -2.40
N GLU A 43 6.10 0.39 -2.64
CA GLU A 43 7.29 1.13 -2.26
C GLU A 43 7.27 1.35 -0.76
N ILE A 44 8.38 1.05 -0.09
CA ILE A 44 8.42 1.08 1.36
C ILE A 44 9.45 2.06 1.92
N ALA A 45 10.01 2.93 1.08
CA ALA A 45 11.07 3.82 1.54
C ALA A 45 10.65 4.73 2.67
N LEU A 46 9.38 5.10 2.73
CA LEU A 46 8.90 6.01 3.77
C LEU A 46 8.72 5.34 5.12
N VAL A 47 8.63 4.02 5.14
CA VAL A 47 8.34 3.28 6.37
C VAL A 47 9.41 2.27 6.74
N ASP A 48 10.51 2.26 6.01
CA ASP A 48 11.62 1.36 6.28
C ASP A 48 12.11 1.53 7.72
N PRO A 49 12.53 0.46 8.39
CA PRO A 49 12.56 -0.94 7.94
C PRO A 49 11.21 -1.63 8.09
N VAL A 50 10.98 -2.59 7.23
CA VAL A 50 9.72 -3.33 7.18
C VAL A 50 10.04 -4.82 7.30
N THR A 51 9.16 -5.55 7.98
CA THR A 51 9.34 -6.98 8.20
C THR A 51 8.13 -7.73 7.66
N VAL A 52 8.35 -8.95 7.21
CA VAL A 52 7.24 -9.81 6.79
C VAL A 52 6.25 -9.93 7.94
N GLY A 53 4.97 -9.78 7.61
CA GLY A 53 3.90 -9.78 8.60
C GLY A 53 3.46 -8.40 9.06
N ASP A 54 4.24 -7.38 8.76
CA ASP A 54 3.83 -6.01 9.10
C ASP A 54 2.60 -5.62 8.31
N GLU A 55 1.75 -4.80 8.92
CA GLU A 55 0.61 -4.24 8.24
C GLU A 55 0.88 -2.78 7.94
N LEU A 56 0.70 -2.42 6.70
CA LEU A 56 1.03 -1.09 6.22
C LEU A 56 -0.20 -0.42 5.64
N LEU A 57 -0.24 0.91 5.76
CA LEU A 57 -1.19 1.71 5.02
C LEU A 57 -0.56 2.04 3.68
N VAL A 58 -1.25 1.69 2.60
CA VAL A 58 -0.72 1.84 1.25
C VAL A 58 -1.63 2.74 0.45
N HIS A 59 -1.05 3.72 -0.21
CA HIS A 59 -1.79 4.65 -1.05
C HIS A 59 -1.05 4.76 -2.38
N ALA A 60 -1.76 4.45 -3.47
CA ALA A 60 -1.20 4.54 -4.82
C ALA A 60 0.13 3.80 -4.95
N GLY A 61 0.22 2.62 -4.36
CA GLY A 61 1.40 1.78 -4.50
C GLY A 61 2.55 2.15 -3.58
N THR A 62 2.35 3.09 -2.66
CA THR A 62 3.39 3.50 -1.74
C THR A 62 2.89 3.33 -0.30
N ALA A 63 3.70 2.71 0.54
CA ALA A 63 3.39 2.60 1.95
C ALA A 63 3.64 3.95 2.61
N ILE A 64 2.61 4.48 3.26
CA ILE A 64 2.68 5.79 3.87
C ILE A 64 2.68 5.73 5.39
N GLY A 65 2.49 4.55 5.96
CA GLY A 65 2.53 4.39 7.42
C GLY A 65 2.28 2.96 7.78
N ARG A 66 2.31 2.70 9.09
CA ARG A 66 2.01 1.37 9.60
C ARG A 66 0.70 1.43 10.34
N THR A 67 -0.02 0.33 10.33
CA THR A 67 -1.21 0.24 11.16
C THR A 67 -0.80 -0.23 12.54
N PRO A 68 -1.50 0.26 13.56
CA PRO A 68 -1.20 -0.13 14.94
C PRO A 68 -1.49 -1.60 15.19
#